data_0f0f01c1c8bba28a31c7dfa6a78872f5
#
_entry.id   0f0f01c1c8bba28a31c7dfa6a78872f5
#
_cell.length_a   1.000
_cell.length_b   1.000
_cell.length_c   1.000
_cell.angle_alpha   90.00
_cell.angle_beta   90.00
_cell.angle_gamma   90.00
#
_symmetry.space_group_name_H-M   'P 1'
#
loop_
_entity.id
_entity.type
_entity.pdbx_description
1 polymer ?
#
loop_
_entity_poly.entity_id
_entity_poly.type
_entity_poly.pdbx_seq_one_letter_code
_entity_poly.pdbx_strand_id
1 'polypeptide(L)'
;MDNQLNLVSLLVFLSVFLLTVLLFMAADLRARRKDTKRQSRGALFDAWEEGVFDLFFRNRDPRAVAKSFGFDGDEYLASCDIARLIPNLKRVIMHKLIGLLLVVGGTVAFFATKNYYVSAILLLTGMLLYEYRGRQARWLAKRKADSLQRELPRFADMLEMGLSINMPVEQAIMLTAKYMPESVLAEEFNDSIAEMQMGAKAWQEALKEIALKYNCEDFSDFVLSLVTAYEKGVSIAQTVHEKSRNMKQSTLLLVKERANRMNSTILFPIVIFKLLPLLVLMMLPIIIQLRNMSF
;
A
#
# COMPACT_ATOMS: atom_id res chain seq x y z
N MET A 1 11.66 -46.40 14.04
CA MET A 1 11.85 -45.38 15.08
C MET A 1 12.19 -44.00 14.51
N ASP A 2 12.90 -43.92 13.39
CA ASP A 2 13.31 -42.60 12.81
C ASP A 2 12.17 -41.76 12.26
N ASN A 3 11.09 -42.34 11.75
CA ASN A 3 9.92 -41.59 11.23
C ASN A 3 9.10 -40.88 12.32
N GLN A 4 9.05 -41.44 13.53
CA GLN A 4 8.34 -40.84 14.66
C GLN A 4 9.12 -39.62 15.23
N LEU A 5 10.44 -39.76 15.31
CA LEU A 5 11.33 -38.68 15.75
C LEU A 5 11.30 -37.48 14.76
N ASN A 6 11.24 -37.76 13.44
CA ASN A 6 11.12 -36.74 12.42
C ASN A 6 9.76 -36.03 12.46
N LEU A 7 8.67 -36.73 12.78
CA LEU A 7 7.34 -36.16 12.88
C LEU A 7 7.19 -35.27 14.11
N VAL A 8 7.74 -35.69 15.26
CA VAL A 8 7.73 -34.85 16.49
C VAL A 8 8.61 -33.60 16.32
N SER A 9 9.80 -33.76 15.72
CA SER A 9 10.67 -32.59 15.45
C SER A 9 10.02 -31.61 14.47
N LEU A 10 9.28 -32.09 13.47
CA LEU A 10 8.51 -31.25 12.52
C LEU A 10 7.39 -30.48 13.23
N LEU A 11 6.63 -31.13 14.12
CA LEU A 11 5.55 -30.50 14.88
C LEU A 11 6.06 -29.45 15.87
N VAL A 12 7.13 -29.74 16.59
CA VAL A 12 7.77 -28.78 17.50
C VAL A 12 8.29 -27.57 16.72
N PHE A 13 8.90 -27.81 15.58
CA PHE A 13 9.44 -26.75 14.74
C PHE A 13 8.32 -25.89 14.12
N LEU A 14 7.25 -26.51 13.63
CA LEU A 14 6.07 -25.80 13.11
C LEU A 14 5.41 -24.93 14.21
N SER A 15 5.34 -25.43 15.45
CA SER A 15 4.79 -24.68 16.58
C SER A 15 5.66 -23.47 16.95
N VAL A 16 7.00 -23.63 16.95
CA VAL A 16 7.95 -22.51 17.22
C VAL A 16 7.91 -21.49 16.10
N PHE A 17 7.83 -21.94 14.84
CA PHE A 17 7.68 -21.04 13.68
C PHE A 17 6.37 -20.25 13.74
N LEU A 18 5.25 -20.94 13.99
CA LEU A 18 3.94 -20.28 14.11
C LEU A 18 3.93 -19.29 15.29
N LEU A 19 4.57 -19.65 16.41
CA LEU A 19 4.72 -18.78 17.56
C LEU A 19 5.57 -17.54 17.24
N THR A 20 6.68 -17.68 16.51
CA THR A 20 7.52 -16.53 16.10
C THR A 20 6.80 -15.63 15.10
N VAL A 21 6.06 -16.18 14.13
CA VAL A 21 5.24 -15.40 13.20
C VAL A 21 4.09 -14.70 13.94
N LEU A 22 3.41 -15.38 14.87
CA LEU A 22 2.36 -14.78 15.69
C LEU A 22 2.89 -13.70 16.62
N LEU A 23 4.04 -13.92 17.26
CA LEU A 23 4.71 -12.89 18.09
C LEU A 23 5.12 -11.68 17.26
N PHE A 24 5.62 -11.90 16.05
CA PHE A 24 5.98 -10.84 15.11
C PHE A 24 4.75 -10.07 14.63
N MET A 25 3.67 -10.75 14.23
CA MET A 25 2.39 -10.13 13.88
C MET A 25 1.75 -9.40 15.09
N ALA A 26 1.81 -9.99 16.27
CA ALA A 26 1.30 -9.36 17.49
C ALA A 26 2.11 -8.13 17.89
N ALA A 27 3.44 -8.15 17.69
CA ALA A 27 4.30 -6.99 17.89
C ALA A 27 3.97 -5.87 16.90
N ASP A 28 3.70 -6.20 15.64
CA ASP A 28 3.29 -5.25 14.61
C ASP A 28 1.88 -4.67 14.87
N LEU A 29 0.93 -5.50 15.25
CA LEU A 29 -0.43 -5.06 15.65
C LEU A 29 -0.41 -4.20 16.93
N ARG A 30 0.47 -4.52 17.89
CA ARG A 30 0.68 -3.70 19.09
C ARG A 30 1.39 -2.38 18.78
N ALA A 31 2.30 -2.37 17.80
CA ALA A 31 2.91 -1.14 17.29
C ALA A 31 1.85 -0.22 16.66
N ARG A 32 0.92 -0.77 15.87
CA ARG A 32 -0.19 0.00 15.26
C ARG A 32 -1.16 0.60 16.29
N ARG A 33 -1.41 -0.06 17.43
CA ARG A 33 -2.31 0.45 18.50
C ARG A 33 -1.67 1.47 19.43
N LYS A 34 -0.35 1.64 19.40
CA LYS A 34 0.42 2.43 20.39
C LYS A 34 1.12 3.68 19.84
N ASP A 35 0.91 4.05 18.59
CA ASP A 35 1.57 5.25 18.02
C ASP A 35 1.19 6.55 18.74
N THR A 36 0.11 6.56 19.51
CA THR A 36 -0.30 7.73 20.32
C THR A 36 0.30 7.80 21.73
N LYS A 37 1.05 6.80 22.22
CA LYS A 37 1.59 6.79 23.61
C LYS A 37 3.01 6.24 23.78
N ARG A 38 3.84 6.12 22.72
CA ARG A 38 5.08 5.35 22.80
C ARG A 38 6.38 6.14 22.55
N GLN A 39 6.56 7.24 23.25
CA GLN A 39 7.84 7.97 23.22
C GLN A 39 8.92 7.41 24.19
N SER A 40 8.61 6.51 25.12
CA SER A 40 9.58 6.14 26.17
C SER A 40 10.10 4.69 26.19
N ARG A 41 9.46 3.73 25.49
CA ARG A 41 9.94 2.33 25.47
C ARG A 41 10.65 1.91 24.19
N GLY A 42 10.58 2.71 23.12
CA GLY A 42 11.30 2.49 21.86
C GLY A 42 12.77 2.91 21.94
N ALA A 43 13.09 3.85 22.83
CA ALA A 43 14.42 4.46 22.89
C ALA A 43 15.58 3.49 23.15
N LEU A 44 15.39 2.45 23.96
CA LEU A 44 16.44 1.45 24.23
C LEU A 44 16.65 0.52 23.02
N PHE A 45 15.58 0.13 22.34
CA PHE A 45 15.68 -0.72 21.16
C PHE A 45 16.21 0.05 19.95
N ASP A 46 15.80 1.31 19.82
CA ASP A 46 16.30 2.24 18.80
C ASP A 46 17.78 2.54 19.00
N ALA A 47 18.23 2.77 20.23
CA ALA A 47 19.65 2.97 20.57
C ALA A 47 20.51 1.73 20.31
N TRP A 48 19.96 0.53 20.55
CA TRP A 48 20.66 -0.72 20.22
C TRP A 48 20.77 -0.92 18.71
N GLU A 49 19.70 -0.69 17.93
CA GLU A 49 19.70 -0.76 16.47
C GLU A 49 20.67 0.25 15.85
N GLU A 50 20.72 1.48 16.38
CA GLU A 50 21.68 2.51 15.96
C GLU A 50 23.11 2.12 16.28
N GLY A 51 23.37 1.61 17.48
CA GLY A 51 24.70 1.15 17.89
C GLY A 51 25.23 0.00 17.04
N VAL A 52 24.37 -0.98 16.71
CA VAL A 52 24.75 -2.11 15.85
C VAL A 52 24.97 -1.63 14.41
N PHE A 53 24.12 -0.74 13.89
CA PHE A 53 24.32 -0.17 12.56
C PHE A 53 25.65 0.57 12.44
N ASP A 54 25.97 1.41 13.42
CA ASP A 54 27.21 2.19 13.45
C ASP A 54 28.45 1.30 13.63
N LEU A 55 28.32 0.13 14.27
CA LEU A 55 29.38 -0.85 14.40
C LEU A 55 29.71 -1.55 13.08
N PHE A 56 28.68 -1.90 12.28
CA PHE A 56 28.86 -2.59 10.99
C PHE A 56 29.18 -1.64 9.83
N PHE A 57 28.60 -0.44 9.83
CA PHE A 57 28.68 0.52 8.73
C PHE A 57 29.33 1.85 9.16
N ARG A 58 30.33 1.77 10.01
CA ARG A 58 31.06 2.90 10.57
C ARG A 58 31.32 3.98 9.51
N ASN A 59 30.57 5.10 9.61
CA ASN A 59 30.73 6.29 8.75
C ASN A 59 30.26 6.16 7.28
N ARG A 60 29.38 5.23 6.92
CA ARG A 60 28.77 5.20 5.58
C ARG A 60 27.36 5.78 5.61
N ASP A 61 27.04 6.58 4.59
CA ASP A 61 25.69 7.12 4.43
C ASP A 61 24.65 5.97 4.32
N PRO A 62 23.60 5.99 5.17
CA PRO A 62 22.54 4.95 5.13
C PRO A 62 21.91 4.78 3.75
N ARG A 63 21.84 5.85 2.94
CA ARG A 63 21.33 5.84 1.57
C ARG A 63 22.21 5.02 0.62
N ALA A 64 23.53 5.19 0.71
CA ALA A 64 24.49 4.44 -0.08
C ALA A 64 24.47 2.94 0.27
N VAL A 65 24.34 2.64 1.57
CA VAL A 65 24.18 1.26 2.07
C VAL A 65 22.86 0.64 1.58
N ALA A 66 21.75 1.37 1.62
CA ALA A 66 20.45 0.89 1.11
C ALA A 66 20.54 0.50 -0.37
N LYS A 67 21.21 1.31 -1.18
CA LYS A 67 21.39 1.07 -2.61
C LYS A 67 22.23 -0.19 -2.89
N SER A 68 23.24 -0.50 -2.06
CA SER A 68 24.03 -1.74 -2.18
C SER A 68 23.22 -3.00 -1.89
N PHE A 69 22.14 -2.89 -1.10
CA PHE A 69 21.18 -3.98 -0.85
C PHE A 69 20.02 -4.02 -1.87
N GLY A 70 20.15 -3.35 -3.03
CA GLY A 70 19.12 -3.31 -4.05
C GLY A 70 17.83 -2.60 -3.61
N PHE A 71 17.94 -1.64 -2.68
CA PHE A 71 16.82 -0.91 -2.11
C PHE A 71 16.99 0.59 -2.33
N ASP A 72 16.01 1.20 -3.00
CA ASP A 72 16.01 2.64 -3.18
C ASP A 72 15.57 3.32 -1.86
N GLY A 73 16.56 3.92 -1.18
CA GLY A 73 16.35 4.63 0.08
C GLY A 73 15.49 5.87 -0.10
N ASP A 74 15.61 6.55 -1.24
CA ASP A 74 14.87 7.78 -1.50
C ASP A 74 13.39 7.47 -1.80
N GLU A 75 13.10 6.40 -2.56
CA GLU A 75 11.72 5.90 -2.76
C GLU A 75 11.07 5.47 -1.43
N TYR A 76 11.83 4.83 -0.54
CA TYR A 76 11.34 4.47 0.78
C TYR A 76 11.04 5.71 1.64
N LEU A 77 11.92 6.70 1.65
CA LEU A 77 11.72 7.94 2.41
C LEU A 77 10.49 8.69 1.89
N ALA A 78 10.32 8.81 0.57
CA ALA A 78 9.12 9.38 -0.05
C ALA A 78 7.85 8.60 0.35
N SER A 79 7.91 7.26 0.33
CA SER A 79 6.80 6.41 0.77
C SER A 79 6.47 6.59 2.26
N CYS A 80 7.48 6.79 3.11
CA CYS A 80 7.28 7.06 4.54
C CYS A 80 6.66 8.44 4.77
N ASP A 81 7.05 9.45 4.00
CA ASP A 81 6.49 10.79 4.08
C ASP A 81 5.00 10.79 3.69
N ILE A 82 4.64 10.15 2.57
CA ILE A 82 3.25 9.96 2.17
C ILE A 82 2.46 9.19 3.24
N ALA A 83 3.04 8.11 3.78
CA ALA A 83 2.41 7.29 4.81
C ALA A 83 2.39 7.95 6.20
N ARG A 84 3.06 9.07 6.37
CA ARG A 84 3.33 9.75 7.68
C ARG A 84 3.94 8.80 8.70
N LEU A 85 4.84 7.94 8.25
CA LEU A 85 5.60 7.04 9.10
C LEU A 85 6.94 7.68 9.46
N ILE A 86 7.42 7.40 10.68
CA ILE A 86 8.77 7.85 11.08
C ILE A 86 9.80 7.17 10.16
N PRO A 87 10.60 7.94 9.40
CA PRO A 87 11.52 7.40 8.41
C PRO A 87 12.77 6.80 9.11
N ASN A 88 12.69 5.54 9.52
CA ASN A 88 13.81 4.81 10.13
C ASN A 88 14.52 3.94 9.08
N LEU A 89 15.30 4.58 8.18
CA LEU A 89 16.04 3.90 7.13
C LEU A 89 17.05 2.88 7.70
N LYS A 90 17.73 3.22 8.79
CA LYS A 90 18.66 2.32 9.52
C LYS A 90 17.96 1.02 9.94
N ARG A 91 16.74 1.13 10.46
CA ARG A 91 15.92 -0.03 10.88
C ARG A 91 15.55 -0.96 9.73
N VAL A 92 15.21 -0.42 8.56
CA VAL A 92 14.89 -1.23 7.37
C VAL A 92 16.14 -1.98 6.89
N ILE A 93 17.30 -1.31 6.86
CA ILE A 93 18.56 -1.92 6.48
C ILE A 93 18.91 -3.07 7.45
N MET A 94 18.76 -2.86 8.76
CA MET A 94 19.00 -3.90 9.77
C MET A 94 18.08 -5.12 9.58
N HIS A 95 16.80 -4.94 9.33
CA HIS A 95 15.89 -6.05 9.06
C HIS A 95 16.27 -6.81 7.77
N LYS A 96 16.70 -6.11 6.74
CA LYS A 96 17.20 -6.72 5.51
C LYS A 96 18.50 -7.51 5.74
N LEU A 97 19.40 -6.95 6.56
CA LEU A 97 20.66 -7.60 6.92
C LEU A 97 20.40 -8.89 7.72
N ILE A 98 19.52 -8.84 8.71
CA ILE A 98 19.08 -10.01 9.49
C ILE A 98 18.41 -11.03 8.56
N GLY A 99 17.53 -10.61 7.66
CA GLY A 99 16.90 -11.47 6.66
C GLY A 99 17.92 -12.18 5.76
N LEU A 100 18.93 -11.44 5.26
CA LEU A 100 20.01 -11.99 4.45
C LEU A 100 20.85 -12.99 5.24
N LEU A 101 21.18 -12.69 6.49
CA LEU A 101 21.96 -13.56 7.36
C LEU A 101 21.22 -14.87 7.65
N LEU A 102 19.89 -14.81 7.82
CA LEU A 102 19.03 -15.99 7.95
C LEU A 102 18.99 -16.83 6.67
N VAL A 103 18.95 -16.21 5.50
CA VAL A 103 19.00 -16.90 4.21
C VAL A 103 20.34 -17.61 4.04
N VAL A 104 21.46 -16.93 4.31
CA VAL A 104 22.80 -17.52 4.26
C VAL A 104 22.94 -18.65 5.29
N GLY A 105 22.49 -18.43 6.53
CA GLY A 105 22.47 -19.47 7.57
C GLY A 105 21.61 -20.68 7.18
N GLY A 106 20.48 -20.48 6.55
CA GLY A 106 19.61 -21.53 6.02
C GLY A 106 20.27 -22.36 4.90
N THR A 107 21.01 -21.71 3.99
CA THR A 107 21.75 -22.42 2.94
C THR A 107 22.92 -23.24 3.51
N VAL A 108 23.66 -22.68 4.47
CA VAL A 108 24.74 -23.41 5.16
C VAL A 108 24.16 -24.59 5.96
N ALA A 109 23.05 -24.41 6.67
CA ALA A 109 22.38 -25.48 7.40
C ALA A 109 21.89 -26.61 6.46
N PHE A 110 21.44 -26.25 5.26
CA PHE A 110 21.05 -27.25 4.24
C PHE A 110 22.19 -28.19 3.88
N PHE A 111 23.38 -27.67 3.67
CA PHE A 111 24.56 -28.47 3.34
C PHE A 111 25.14 -29.22 4.53
N ALA A 112 25.07 -28.65 5.76
CA ALA A 112 25.70 -29.24 6.95
C ALA A 112 24.86 -30.33 7.61
N THR A 113 23.55 -30.17 7.73
CA THR A 113 22.69 -31.03 8.58
C THR A 113 21.86 -32.03 7.80
N LYS A 114 21.79 -31.96 6.46
CA LYS A 114 20.87 -32.71 5.58
C LYS A 114 19.39 -32.66 6.02
N ASN A 115 19.04 -31.75 6.91
CA ASN A 115 17.70 -31.60 7.47
C ASN A 115 16.93 -30.57 6.66
N TYR A 116 16.27 -31.04 5.58
CA TYR A 116 15.60 -30.19 4.59
C TYR A 116 14.53 -29.28 5.19
N TYR A 117 13.86 -29.70 6.26
CA TYR A 117 12.77 -28.94 6.89
C TYR A 117 13.29 -27.70 7.62
N VAL A 118 14.38 -27.82 8.38
CA VAL A 118 14.98 -26.70 9.13
C VAL A 118 15.52 -25.65 8.17
N SER A 119 16.21 -26.06 7.12
CA SER A 119 16.76 -25.15 6.12
C SER A 119 15.65 -24.42 5.33
N ALA A 120 14.59 -25.13 4.93
CA ALA A 120 13.46 -24.55 4.21
C ALA A 120 12.77 -23.46 5.04
N ILE A 121 12.57 -23.69 6.33
CA ILE A 121 11.92 -22.72 7.22
C ILE A 121 12.82 -21.50 7.45
N LEU A 122 14.12 -21.67 7.64
CA LEU A 122 15.07 -20.56 7.78
C LEU A 122 15.11 -19.70 6.52
N LEU A 123 15.13 -20.33 5.34
CA LEU A 123 15.10 -19.63 4.06
C LEU A 123 13.81 -18.84 3.89
N LEU A 124 12.66 -19.45 4.17
CA LEU A 124 11.34 -18.81 4.02
C LEU A 124 11.16 -17.65 5.00
N THR A 125 11.61 -17.82 6.25
CA THR A 125 11.56 -16.75 7.26
C THR A 125 12.50 -15.60 6.90
N GLY A 126 13.72 -15.90 6.43
CA GLY A 126 14.68 -14.90 6.00
C GLY A 126 14.16 -14.08 4.80
N MET A 127 13.53 -14.73 3.81
CA MET A 127 12.94 -14.09 2.65
C MET A 127 11.75 -13.19 3.04
N LEU A 128 10.88 -13.65 3.93
CA LEU A 128 9.75 -12.85 4.43
C LEU A 128 10.23 -11.61 5.18
N LEU A 129 11.23 -11.74 6.06
CA LEU A 129 11.78 -10.60 6.81
C LEU A 129 12.47 -9.59 5.88
N TYR A 130 13.16 -10.08 4.84
CA TYR A 130 13.85 -9.22 3.88
C TYR A 130 12.91 -8.26 3.15
N GLU A 131 11.70 -8.71 2.77
CA GLU A 131 10.78 -7.90 1.96
C GLU A 131 9.72 -7.16 2.77
N TYR A 132 9.39 -7.62 3.98
CA TYR A 132 8.20 -7.18 4.72
C TYR A 132 8.12 -5.66 4.94
N ARG A 133 9.18 -5.04 5.44
CA ARG A 133 9.17 -3.62 5.82
C ARG A 133 9.13 -2.66 4.64
N GLY A 134 9.86 -2.97 3.57
CA GLY A 134 9.83 -2.14 2.35
C GLY A 134 8.46 -2.15 1.67
N ARG A 135 7.82 -3.32 1.63
CA ARG A 135 6.47 -3.47 1.05
C ARG A 135 5.39 -2.76 1.87
N GLN A 136 5.52 -2.73 3.20
CA GLN A 136 4.54 -2.10 4.08
C GLN A 136 4.44 -0.60 3.85
N ALA A 137 5.57 0.12 3.80
CA ALA A 137 5.60 1.55 3.55
C ALA A 137 5.01 1.90 2.17
N ARG A 138 5.43 1.19 1.12
CA ARG A 138 4.91 1.37 -0.23
C ARG A 138 3.41 1.10 -0.32
N TRP A 139 2.93 0.05 0.35
CA TRP A 139 1.50 -0.28 0.35
C TRP A 139 0.65 0.78 1.05
N LEU A 140 1.11 1.32 2.18
CA LEU A 140 0.44 2.40 2.88
C LEU A 140 0.46 3.70 2.08
N ALA A 141 1.60 4.04 1.46
CA ALA A 141 1.72 5.18 0.56
C ALA A 141 0.77 5.05 -0.63
N LYS A 142 0.75 3.88 -1.28
CA LYS A 142 -0.18 3.62 -2.38
C LYS A 142 -1.64 3.72 -1.95
N ARG A 143 -2.00 3.19 -0.79
CA ARG A 143 -3.35 3.33 -0.25
C ARG A 143 -3.76 4.79 -0.03
N LYS A 144 -2.86 5.63 0.50
CA LYS A 144 -3.13 7.06 0.66
C LYS A 144 -3.28 7.76 -0.70
N ALA A 145 -2.43 7.44 -1.67
CA ALA A 145 -2.55 7.96 -3.03
C ALA A 145 -3.88 7.54 -3.70
N ASP A 146 -4.26 6.26 -3.56
CA ASP A 146 -5.55 5.76 -4.06
C ASP A 146 -6.75 6.41 -3.35
N SER A 147 -6.62 6.78 -2.06
CA SER A 147 -7.66 7.51 -1.33
C SER A 147 -7.77 8.94 -1.83
N LEU A 148 -6.65 9.63 -2.02
CA LEU A 148 -6.59 10.98 -2.58
C LEU A 148 -7.30 11.03 -3.95
N GLN A 149 -7.01 10.08 -4.83
CA GLN A 149 -7.64 10.00 -6.15
C GLN A 149 -9.16 9.79 -6.06
N ARG A 150 -9.63 8.98 -5.11
CA ARG A 150 -11.08 8.76 -4.89
C ARG A 150 -11.79 9.95 -4.29
N GLU A 151 -11.10 10.75 -3.49
CA GLU A 151 -11.65 11.93 -2.82
C GLU A 151 -11.66 13.15 -3.75
N LEU A 152 -10.82 13.15 -4.78
CA LEU A 152 -10.64 14.27 -5.69
C LEU A 152 -11.93 14.78 -6.33
N PRO A 153 -12.88 13.96 -6.83
CA PRO A 153 -14.13 14.46 -7.39
C PRO A 153 -14.97 15.23 -6.37
N ARG A 154 -15.00 14.74 -5.12
CA ARG A 154 -15.73 15.40 -4.02
C ARG A 154 -15.05 16.73 -3.63
N PHE A 155 -13.72 16.73 -3.60
CA PHE A 155 -12.94 17.95 -3.36
C PHE A 155 -13.22 19.01 -4.44
N ALA A 156 -13.18 18.60 -5.72
CA ALA A 156 -13.48 19.49 -6.84
C ALA A 156 -14.91 20.06 -6.77
N ASP A 157 -15.91 19.26 -6.38
CA ASP A 157 -17.29 19.73 -6.20
C ASP A 157 -17.43 20.78 -5.10
N MET A 158 -16.81 20.54 -3.95
CA MET A 158 -16.88 21.50 -2.84
C MET A 158 -16.13 22.79 -3.20
N LEU A 159 -14.99 22.67 -3.89
CA LEU A 159 -14.25 23.82 -4.39
C LEU A 159 -15.08 24.61 -5.39
N GLU A 160 -15.77 23.94 -6.31
CA GLU A 160 -16.69 24.54 -7.27
C GLU A 160 -17.80 25.36 -6.58
N MET A 161 -18.42 24.78 -5.52
CA MET A 161 -19.45 25.48 -4.75
C MET A 161 -18.93 26.79 -4.14
N GLY A 162 -17.72 26.79 -3.56
CA GLY A 162 -17.09 27.98 -3.03
C GLY A 162 -16.80 29.02 -4.10
N LEU A 163 -16.26 28.59 -5.23
CA LEU A 163 -15.92 29.49 -6.35
C LEU A 163 -17.17 30.07 -7.07
N SER A 164 -18.26 29.31 -7.09
CA SER A 164 -19.53 29.79 -7.72
C SER A 164 -20.17 30.97 -7.01
N ILE A 165 -19.89 31.18 -5.72
CA ILE A 165 -20.31 32.34 -4.95
C ILE A 165 -19.25 33.45 -4.93
N ASN A 166 -18.31 33.43 -5.88
CA ASN A 166 -17.20 34.41 -6.01
C ASN A 166 -16.26 34.43 -4.79
N MET A 167 -16.12 33.33 -4.07
CA MET A 167 -15.16 33.20 -2.98
C MET A 167 -13.72 33.15 -3.54
N PRO A 168 -12.75 33.85 -2.92
CA PRO A 168 -11.35 33.72 -3.27
C PRO A 168 -10.90 32.25 -3.22
N VAL A 169 -10.06 31.79 -4.17
CA VAL A 169 -9.62 30.42 -4.32
C VAL A 169 -9.02 29.85 -3.03
N GLU A 170 -8.21 30.67 -2.38
CA GLU A 170 -7.55 30.33 -1.12
C GLU A 170 -8.56 30.02 0.00
N GLN A 171 -9.59 30.86 0.15
CA GLN A 171 -10.66 30.64 1.12
C GLN A 171 -11.52 29.42 0.75
N ALA A 172 -11.78 29.20 -0.53
CA ALA A 172 -12.53 28.04 -1.02
C ALA A 172 -11.78 26.73 -0.72
N ILE A 173 -10.46 26.69 -0.90
CA ILE A 173 -9.61 25.55 -0.55
C ILE A 173 -9.65 25.27 0.96
N MET A 174 -9.44 26.31 1.79
CA MET A 174 -9.48 26.17 3.25
C MET A 174 -10.84 25.68 3.75
N LEU A 175 -11.92 26.20 3.18
CA LEU A 175 -13.27 25.81 3.53
C LEU A 175 -13.53 24.34 3.14
N THR A 176 -13.11 23.95 1.94
CA THR A 176 -13.23 22.58 1.45
C THR A 176 -12.47 21.61 2.36
N ALA A 177 -11.24 21.92 2.74
CA ALA A 177 -10.45 21.11 3.69
C ALA A 177 -11.16 20.97 5.05
N LYS A 178 -11.77 22.04 5.55
CA LYS A 178 -12.52 22.04 6.82
C LYS A 178 -13.75 21.13 6.79
N TYR A 179 -14.45 21.07 5.66
CA TYR A 179 -15.66 20.24 5.51
C TYR A 179 -15.38 18.80 5.07
N MET A 180 -14.13 18.43 4.87
CA MET A 180 -13.68 17.06 4.57
C MET A 180 -12.68 16.52 5.61
N PRO A 181 -12.99 16.51 6.92
CA PRO A 181 -12.00 16.31 7.98
C PRO A 181 -11.30 14.95 7.94
N GLU A 182 -11.92 13.92 7.34
CA GLU A 182 -11.35 12.56 7.23
C GLU A 182 -10.62 12.32 5.89
N SER A 183 -10.51 13.37 5.06
CA SER A 183 -9.90 13.32 3.73
C SER A 183 -8.38 13.41 3.84
N VAL A 184 -7.67 12.62 3.01
CA VAL A 184 -6.21 12.73 2.85
C VAL A 184 -5.83 14.13 2.35
N LEU A 185 -6.63 14.72 1.46
CA LEU A 185 -6.43 16.09 0.99
C LEU A 185 -6.55 17.10 2.12
N ALA A 186 -7.57 16.97 2.98
CA ALA A 186 -7.72 17.87 4.12
C ALA A 186 -6.56 17.74 5.12
N GLU A 187 -6.07 16.54 5.34
CA GLU A 187 -4.91 16.27 6.20
C GLU A 187 -3.64 16.99 5.67
N GLU A 188 -3.41 16.96 4.36
CA GLU A 188 -2.26 17.64 3.73
C GLU A 188 -2.45 19.17 3.69
N PHE A 189 -3.66 19.64 3.40
CA PHE A 189 -3.93 21.07 3.42
C PHE A 189 -3.85 21.67 4.82
N ASN A 190 -4.27 20.95 5.86
CA ASN A 190 -4.16 21.45 7.23
C ASN A 190 -2.72 21.76 7.63
N ASP A 191 -1.75 21.01 7.11
CA ASP A 191 -0.33 21.30 7.33
C ASP A 191 0.11 22.59 6.63
N SER A 192 -0.44 22.88 5.43
CA SER A 192 -0.10 24.05 4.64
C SER A 192 -0.99 25.28 4.96
N ILE A 193 -2.15 25.09 5.59
CA ILE A 193 -3.10 26.20 5.87
C ILE A 193 -2.47 27.28 6.74
N ALA A 194 -1.70 26.92 7.76
CA ALA A 194 -1.04 27.87 8.62
C ALA A 194 -0.03 28.76 7.84
N GLU A 195 0.73 28.15 6.95
CA GLU A 195 1.70 28.84 6.09
C GLU A 195 0.99 29.76 5.07
N MET A 196 -0.12 29.29 4.50
CA MET A 196 -0.96 30.09 3.60
C MET A 196 -1.59 31.29 4.30
N GLN A 197 -2.12 31.11 5.51
CA GLN A 197 -2.73 32.19 6.29
C GLN A 197 -1.73 33.27 6.72
N MET A 198 -0.47 32.87 6.96
CA MET A 198 0.61 33.81 7.26
C MET A 198 1.16 34.51 5.99
N GLY A 199 0.65 34.16 4.79
CA GLY A 199 1.17 34.66 3.52
C GLY A 199 2.56 34.12 3.16
N ALA A 200 3.05 33.12 3.89
CA ALA A 200 4.36 32.52 3.66
C ALA A 200 4.37 31.59 2.43
N LYS A 201 3.20 31.07 2.04
CA LYS A 201 3.05 30.13 0.92
C LYS A 201 1.80 30.44 0.11
N ALA A 202 1.95 30.50 -1.20
CA ALA A 202 0.80 30.67 -2.09
C ALA A 202 0.03 29.34 -2.24
N TRP A 203 -1.31 29.43 -2.42
CA TRP A 203 -2.13 28.24 -2.59
C TRP A 203 -1.72 27.37 -3.80
N GLN A 204 -1.20 28.01 -4.87
CA GLN A 204 -0.68 27.31 -6.06
C GLN A 204 0.51 26.42 -5.70
N GLU A 205 1.39 26.92 -4.84
CA GLU A 205 2.59 26.22 -4.39
C GLU A 205 2.22 25.05 -3.49
N ALA A 206 1.28 25.26 -2.56
CA ALA A 206 0.77 24.19 -1.69
C ALA A 206 0.15 23.03 -2.51
N LEU A 207 -0.69 23.35 -3.50
CA LEU A 207 -1.28 22.34 -4.39
C LEU A 207 -0.22 21.59 -5.22
N LYS A 208 0.76 22.32 -5.78
CA LYS A 208 1.85 21.72 -6.57
C LYS A 208 2.70 20.77 -5.71
N GLU A 209 2.97 21.13 -4.47
CA GLU A 209 3.74 20.29 -3.54
C GLU A 209 3.00 18.98 -3.23
N ILE A 210 1.69 19.05 -2.94
CA ILE A 210 0.88 17.84 -2.73
C ILE A 210 0.85 16.99 -4.00
N ALA A 211 0.73 17.59 -5.19
CA ALA A 211 0.73 16.88 -6.46
C ALA A 211 2.05 16.13 -6.69
N LEU A 212 3.19 16.76 -6.41
CA LEU A 212 4.51 16.16 -6.53
C LEU A 212 4.73 15.05 -5.50
N LYS A 213 4.26 15.25 -4.26
CA LYS A 213 4.38 14.30 -3.16
C LYS A 213 3.65 12.99 -3.46
N TYR A 214 2.41 13.06 -3.92
CA TYR A 214 1.57 11.88 -4.17
C TYR A 214 1.76 11.27 -5.56
N ASN A 215 2.32 12.03 -6.49
CA ASN A 215 2.54 11.62 -7.89
C ASN A 215 1.29 10.96 -8.52
N CYS A 216 0.11 11.55 -8.27
CA CYS A 216 -1.18 11.09 -8.77
C CYS A 216 -1.52 11.87 -10.04
N GLU A 217 -1.65 11.19 -11.18
CA GLU A 217 -1.85 11.81 -12.49
C GLU A 217 -3.10 12.70 -12.52
N ASP A 218 -4.25 12.18 -12.07
CA ASP A 218 -5.51 12.91 -12.07
C ASP A 218 -5.45 14.17 -11.20
N PHE A 219 -4.80 14.09 -10.04
CA PHE A 219 -4.63 15.23 -9.15
C PHE A 219 -3.66 16.27 -9.73
N SER A 220 -2.56 15.81 -10.32
CA SER A 220 -1.57 16.68 -10.96
C SER A 220 -2.18 17.45 -12.14
N ASP A 221 -2.99 16.77 -12.96
CA ASP A 221 -3.72 17.39 -14.08
C ASP A 221 -4.77 18.40 -13.61
N PHE A 222 -5.47 18.08 -12.50
CA PHE A 222 -6.40 19.02 -11.86
C PHE A 222 -5.69 20.28 -11.38
N VAL A 223 -4.59 20.12 -10.62
CA VAL A 223 -3.79 21.23 -10.10
C VAL A 223 -3.22 22.10 -11.22
N LEU A 224 -2.64 21.46 -12.24
CA LEU A 224 -2.08 22.17 -13.40
C LEU A 224 -3.15 22.99 -14.11
N SER A 225 -4.35 22.43 -14.30
CA SER A 225 -5.47 23.15 -14.94
C SER A 225 -5.93 24.35 -14.12
N LEU A 226 -5.99 24.19 -12.79
CA LEU A 226 -6.38 25.24 -11.86
C LEU A 226 -5.39 26.42 -11.85
N VAL A 227 -4.10 26.09 -11.76
CA VAL A 227 -3.01 27.07 -11.76
C VAL A 227 -2.94 27.79 -13.10
N THR A 228 -3.05 27.05 -14.21
CA THR A 228 -3.05 27.64 -15.55
C THR A 228 -4.24 28.57 -15.78
N ALA A 229 -5.43 28.20 -15.27
CA ALA A 229 -6.60 29.07 -15.36
C ALA A 229 -6.39 30.40 -14.59
N TYR A 230 -5.80 30.32 -13.40
CA TYR A 230 -5.46 31.49 -12.60
C TYR A 230 -4.43 32.38 -13.30
N GLU A 231 -3.34 31.83 -13.81
CA GLU A 231 -2.27 32.57 -14.49
C GLU A 231 -2.75 33.24 -15.78
N LYS A 232 -3.68 32.58 -16.49
CA LYS A 232 -4.27 33.15 -17.72
C LYS A 232 -5.47 34.09 -17.48
N GLY A 233 -5.89 34.28 -16.24
CA GLY A 233 -7.05 35.08 -15.90
C GLY A 233 -8.39 34.52 -16.41
N VAL A 234 -8.44 33.21 -16.70
CA VAL A 234 -9.68 32.50 -17.08
C VAL A 234 -10.49 32.20 -15.83
N SER A 235 -11.80 32.04 -15.97
CA SER A 235 -12.68 31.69 -14.85
C SER A 235 -12.27 30.35 -14.24
N ILE A 236 -11.72 30.40 -13.02
CA ILE A 236 -11.32 29.22 -12.26
C ILE A 236 -12.55 28.36 -11.93
N ALA A 237 -13.69 29.01 -11.59
CA ALA A 237 -14.95 28.33 -11.31
C ALA A 237 -15.39 27.43 -12.50
N GLN A 238 -15.32 27.98 -13.72
CA GLN A 238 -15.67 27.23 -14.92
C GLN A 238 -14.69 26.05 -15.15
N THR A 239 -13.38 26.27 -14.98
CA THR A 239 -12.36 25.22 -15.13
C THR A 239 -12.59 24.10 -14.13
N VAL A 240 -12.89 24.42 -12.87
CA VAL A 240 -13.19 23.43 -11.82
C VAL A 240 -14.48 22.68 -12.14
N HIS A 241 -15.54 23.38 -12.60
CA HIS A 241 -16.79 22.76 -13.02
C HIS A 241 -16.58 21.72 -14.13
N GLU A 242 -15.85 22.09 -15.18
CA GLU A 242 -15.55 21.17 -16.29
C GLU A 242 -14.75 19.93 -15.82
N LYS A 243 -13.72 20.15 -14.99
CA LYS A 243 -12.90 19.05 -14.43
C LYS A 243 -13.71 18.16 -13.49
N SER A 244 -14.51 18.73 -12.58
CA SER A 244 -15.41 17.98 -11.70
C SER A 244 -16.38 17.10 -12.50
N ARG A 245 -17.01 17.67 -13.53
CA ARG A 245 -17.92 16.94 -14.41
C ARG A 245 -17.22 15.78 -15.14
N ASN A 246 -16.02 16.01 -15.67
CA ASN A 246 -15.25 14.98 -16.37
C ASN A 246 -14.84 13.84 -15.41
N MET A 247 -14.40 14.16 -14.19
CA MET A 247 -14.06 13.15 -13.18
C MET A 247 -15.28 12.30 -12.78
N LYS A 248 -16.46 12.94 -12.61
CA LYS A 248 -17.71 12.22 -12.34
C LYS A 248 -18.07 11.27 -13.47
N GLN A 249 -17.96 11.73 -14.72
CA GLN A 249 -18.22 10.88 -15.89
C GLN A 249 -17.26 9.69 -15.96
N SER A 250 -15.97 9.91 -15.74
CA SER A 250 -14.95 8.85 -15.69
C SER A 250 -15.25 7.84 -14.59
N THR A 251 -15.63 8.33 -13.40
CA THR A 251 -16.01 7.46 -12.28
C THR A 251 -17.24 6.61 -12.62
N LEU A 252 -18.26 7.19 -13.24
CA LEU A 252 -19.46 6.48 -13.67
C LEU A 252 -19.13 5.42 -14.73
N LEU A 253 -18.24 5.71 -15.67
CA LEU A 253 -17.79 4.75 -16.68
C LEU A 253 -17.05 3.57 -16.05
N LEU A 254 -16.16 3.83 -15.09
CA LEU A 254 -15.45 2.78 -14.35
C LEU A 254 -16.41 1.89 -13.54
N VAL A 255 -17.43 2.48 -12.92
CA VAL A 255 -18.48 1.72 -12.20
C VAL A 255 -19.27 0.85 -13.15
N LYS A 256 -19.70 1.39 -14.32
CA LYS A 256 -20.40 0.63 -15.36
C LYS A 256 -19.54 -0.52 -15.91
N GLU A 257 -18.26 -0.26 -16.19
CA GLU A 257 -17.33 -1.29 -16.64
C GLU A 257 -17.17 -2.41 -15.61
N ARG A 258 -17.02 -2.04 -14.34
CA ARG A 258 -16.93 -3.01 -13.24
C ARG A 258 -18.21 -3.84 -13.12
N ALA A 259 -19.39 -3.22 -13.22
CA ALA A 259 -20.67 -3.90 -13.22
C ALA A 259 -20.80 -4.87 -14.40
N ASN A 260 -20.39 -4.46 -15.61
CA ASN A 260 -20.40 -5.32 -16.79
C ASN A 260 -19.43 -6.50 -16.66
N ARG A 261 -18.22 -6.28 -16.12
CA ARG A 261 -17.28 -7.38 -15.85
C ARG A 261 -17.85 -8.37 -14.83
N MET A 262 -18.48 -7.88 -13.76
CA MET A 262 -19.15 -8.75 -12.78
C MET A 262 -20.25 -9.58 -13.44
N ASN A 263 -21.06 -8.98 -14.29
CA ASN A 263 -22.14 -9.66 -15.01
C ASN A 263 -21.59 -10.79 -15.89
N SER A 264 -20.51 -10.53 -16.64
CA SER A 264 -19.86 -11.56 -17.48
C SER A 264 -19.21 -12.67 -16.63
N THR A 265 -18.63 -12.33 -15.48
CA THR A 265 -18.00 -13.33 -14.59
C THR A 265 -19.05 -14.26 -13.95
N ILE A 266 -20.27 -13.78 -13.68
CA ILE A 266 -21.35 -14.59 -13.11
C ILE A 266 -21.95 -15.54 -14.15
N LEU A 267 -21.90 -15.18 -15.45
CA LEU A 267 -22.40 -16.05 -16.52
C LEU A 267 -21.63 -17.37 -16.61
N PHE A 268 -20.32 -17.35 -16.39
CA PHE A 268 -19.47 -18.52 -16.52
C PHE A 268 -19.87 -19.68 -15.56
N PRO A 269 -19.96 -19.46 -14.23
CA PRO A 269 -20.44 -20.50 -13.33
C PRO A 269 -21.88 -20.92 -13.60
N ILE A 270 -22.79 -20.01 -13.98
CA ILE A 270 -24.17 -20.35 -14.30
C ILE A 270 -24.22 -21.30 -15.49
N VAL A 271 -23.48 -21.03 -16.56
CA VAL A 271 -23.41 -21.88 -17.73
C VAL A 271 -22.89 -23.26 -17.35
N ILE A 272 -21.81 -23.36 -16.59
CA ILE A 272 -21.25 -24.64 -16.17
C ILE A 272 -22.25 -25.42 -15.32
N PHE A 273 -22.78 -24.81 -14.24
CA PHE A 273 -23.66 -25.50 -13.31
C PHE A 273 -25.04 -25.87 -13.91
N LYS A 274 -25.51 -25.17 -14.94
CA LYS A 274 -26.78 -25.44 -15.59
C LYS A 274 -26.62 -26.33 -16.82
N LEU A 275 -25.63 -26.10 -17.65
CA LEU A 275 -25.42 -26.81 -18.91
C LEU A 275 -24.83 -28.19 -18.69
N LEU A 276 -23.89 -28.36 -17.74
CA LEU A 276 -23.21 -29.62 -17.49
C LEU A 276 -24.15 -30.72 -16.98
N PRO A 277 -25.05 -30.52 -15.99
CA PRO A 277 -26.02 -31.51 -15.59
C PRO A 277 -27.03 -31.87 -16.72
N LEU A 278 -27.42 -30.88 -17.52
CA LEU A 278 -28.34 -31.12 -18.65
C LEU A 278 -27.66 -31.97 -19.72
N LEU A 279 -26.40 -31.78 -20.01
CA LEU A 279 -25.60 -32.55 -20.95
C LEU A 279 -25.44 -34.00 -20.47
N VAL A 280 -25.13 -34.18 -19.16
CA VAL A 280 -25.09 -35.53 -18.55
C VAL A 280 -26.40 -36.25 -18.65
N LEU A 281 -27.52 -35.57 -18.36
CA LEU A 281 -28.85 -36.13 -18.41
C LEU A 281 -29.25 -36.53 -19.85
N MET A 282 -28.81 -35.78 -20.85
CA MET A 282 -29.03 -36.05 -22.26
C MET A 282 -28.17 -37.23 -22.78
N MET A 283 -26.96 -37.41 -22.21
CA MET A 283 -26.07 -38.52 -22.57
C MET A 283 -26.46 -39.86 -21.92
N LEU A 284 -27.18 -39.83 -20.81
CA LEU A 284 -27.58 -41.04 -20.05
C LEU A 284 -28.33 -42.08 -20.90
N PRO A 285 -29.38 -41.76 -21.68
CA PRO A 285 -30.06 -42.72 -22.52
C PRO A 285 -29.19 -43.32 -23.62
N ILE A 286 -28.28 -42.52 -24.17
CA ILE A 286 -27.35 -42.98 -25.22
C ILE A 286 -26.38 -44.02 -24.64
N ILE A 287 -25.84 -43.77 -23.45
CA ILE A 287 -24.93 -44.69 -22.77
C ILE A 287 -25.64 -46.02 -22.42
N ILE A 288 -26.89 -45.95 -21.97
CA ILE A 288 -27.70 -47.11 -21.64
C ILE A 288 -28.00 -47.96 -22.91
N GLN A 289 -28.32 -47.32 -24.02
CA GLN A 289 -28.57 -48.01 -25.30
C GLN A 289 -27.29 -48.71 -25.83
N LEU A 290 -26.13 -48.00 -25.78
CA LEU A 290 -24.86 -48.58 -26.19
C LEU A 290 -24.49 -49.81 -25.35
N ARG A 291 -24.74 -49.78 -24.04
CA ARG A 291 -24.49 -50.90 -23.14
C ARG A 291 -25.41 -52.10 -23.44
N ASN A 292 -26.64 -51.81 -23.82
CA ASN A 292 -27.58 -52.89 -24.16
C ASN A 292 -27.39 -53.50 -25.58
N MET A 293 -26.60 -52.83 -26.45
CA MET A 293 -26.26 -53.34 -27.78
C MET A 293 -24.94 -54.17 -27.79
N SER A 294 -24.21 -54.22 -26.69
CA SER A 294 -22.95 -54.95 -26.62
C SER A 294 -23.07 -56.37 -25.98
N PHE A 295 -24.27 -56.99 -25.97
CA PHE A 295 -24.50 -58.40 -25.64
C PHE A 295 -25.15 -59.11 -26.78
#